data_f6ed0776ed99a6daa9402b9c744fb590
#
_entry.id   f6ed0776ed99a6daa9402b9c744fb590
#
_cell.length_a   1.000
_cell.length_b   1.000
_cell.length_c   1.000
_cell.angle_alpha   90.00
_cell.angle_beta   90.00
_cell.angle_gamma   90.00
#
_symmetry.space_group_name_H-M   'P 1'
#
loop_
_entity.id
_entity.type
_entity.pdbx_description
1 polymer ?
#
loop_
_entity_poly.entity_id
_entity_poly.type
_entity_poly.pdbx_seq_one_letter_code
_entity_poly.pdbx_strand_id
1 'polypeptide(L)'
;MKSYVAIVVAAAALASAGQARAQQGTQAGQEAPRLAIAVVDSDQLVQSSAAGKEAMVRLKKLQDQKITDRKKMTDELEGLQKQIETQRATLSDAKLADLQKQFEDKQIALRRYDDDAQQQLEEAKRKELGDLEKRIMPVIQEIGREMKFQLVFNKFQSGLVFADESLDITDLVIKRFNTKVTH
;
A
#
# COMPACT_ATOMS: atom_id res chain seq x y z
N MET A 1 -89.80 42.00 43.36
CA MET A 1 -90.27 43.24 42.72
C MET A 1 -89.46 43.47 41.46
N LYS A 2 -90.09 43.36 40.29
CA LYS A 2 -89.92 44.24 39.14
C LYS A 2 -88.48 44.21 38.53
N SER A 3 -88.20 44.08 37.28
CA SER A 3 -89.00 44.07 36.05
C SER A 3 -87.96 43.79 34.90
N TYR A 4 -88.40 42.99 33.96
CA TYR A 4 -88.22 43.07 32.51
C TYR A 4 -87.15 44.02 31.94
N VAL A 5 -86.36 43.61 30.98
CA VAL A 5 -86.59 43.88 29.55
C VAL A 5 -85.68 43.04 28.70
N ALA A 6 -86.31 42.32 27.81
CA ALA A 6 -85.63 41.61 26.68
C ALA A 6 -85.24 42.65 25.61
N ILE A 7 -84.10 42.42 24.97
CA ILE A 7 -83.88 42.88 23.63
C ILE A 7 -83.10 41.81 22.87
N VAL A 8 -83.81 41.31 21.89
CA VAL A 8 -83.25 40.41 20.83
C VAL A 8 -82.50 41.27 19.78
N VAL A 9 -81.27 40.99 19.52
CA VAL A 9 -80.69 41.42 18.28
C VAL A 9 -79.88 40.20 17.70
N ALA A 10 -80.47 39.69 16.64
CA ALA A 10 -79.78 38.76 15.75
C ALA A 10 -78.80 39.49 14.86
N ALA A 11 -77.60 39.00 14.68
CA ALA A 11 -76.81 39.32 13.54
C ALA A 11 -75.66 38.32 13.36
N ALA A 12 -75.83 37.55 12.35
CA ALA A 12 -74.82 37.05 11.38
C ALA A 12 -73.53 36.48 11.95
N ALA A 13 -73.53 35.17 12.01
CA ALA A 13 -72.35 34.32 11.94
C ALA A 13 -71.68 34.49 10.60
N LEU A 14 -70.50 35.05 10.57
CA LEU A 14 -69.54 34.86 9.47
C LEU A 14 -68.50 33.85 9.95
N ALA A 15 -68.71 32.59 9.51
CA ALA A 15 -67.74 31.52 9.63
C ALA A 15 -66.54 31.83 8.75
N SER A 16 -65.48 32.38 9.29
CA SER A 16 -64.20 32.39 8.69
C SER A 16 -63.47 31.04 9.07
N ALA A 17 -63.77 30.01 8.34
CA ALA A 17 -62.98 28.82 8.34
C ALA A 17 -61.57 29.17 7.81
N GLY A 18 -60.72 29.60 8.74
CA GLY A 18 -59.28 29.69 8.46
C GLY A 18 -58.74 28.29 8.15
N GLN A 19 -58.62 28.00 6.88
CA GLN A 19 -57.84 26.86 6.41
C GLN A 19 -56.41 27.11 6.86
N ALA A 20 -56.02 26.55 8.00
CA ALA A 20 -54.64 26.29 8.33
C ALA A 20 -54.13 25.32 7.29
N ARG A 21 -53.68 25.85 6.16
CA ARG A 21 -52.89 25.14 5.19
C ARG A 21 -51.57 24.84 5.89
N ALA A 22 -51.49 23.66 6.50
CA ALA A 22 -50.22 23.07 6.87
C ALA A 22 -49.37 23.09 5.60
N GLN A 23 -48.49 24.07 5.50
CA GLN A 23 -47.34 23.99 4.61
C GLN A 23 -46.49 22.83 5.14
N GLN A 24 -46.85 21.64 4.70
CA GLN A 24 -45.85 20.56 4.58
C GLN A 24 -44.82 21.08 3.58
N GLY A 25 -43.90 21.88 4.10
CA GLY A 25 -42.63 22.08 3.44
C GLY A 25 -42.05 20.70 3.23
N THR A 26 -42.17 20.26 2.00
CA THR A 26 -41.33 19.20 1.47
C THR A 26 -39.90 19.69 1.68
N GLN A 27 -39.33 19.35 2.85
CA GLN A 27 -37.89 19.32 2.96
C GLN A 27 -37.47 18.30 1.92
N ALA A 28 -37.23 18.77 0.69
CA ALA A 28 -36.36 18.08 -0.23
C ALA A 28 -35.12 17.81 0.60
N GLY A 29 -34.96 16.56 1.06
CA GLY A 29 -33.82 16.15 1.81
C GLY A 29 -32.63 16.57 0.97
N GLN A 30 -31.89 17.54 1.43
CA GLN A 30 -30.55 17.76 0.97
C GLN A 30 -29.84 16.45 1.31
N GLU A 31 -29.77 15.50 0.35
CA GLU A 31 -28.89 14.36 0.46
C GLU A 31 -27.53 14.95 0.81
N ALA A 32 -27.09 14.66 2.03
CA ALA A 32 -25.73 15.03 2.45
C ALA A 32 -24.79 14.59 1.32
N PRO A 33 -23.85 15.42 0.91
CA PRO A 33 -22.96 15.09 -0.19
C PRO A 33 -22.31 13.74 0.10
N ARG A 34 -22.69 12.73 -0.67
CA ARG A 34 -22.09 11.39 -0.55
C ARG A 34 -20.64 11.53 -0.94
N LEU A 35 -19.75 11.28 0.03
CA LEU A 35 -18.31 11.25 -0.25
C LEU A 35 -18.03 10.12 -1.25
N ALA A 36 -17.52 10.48 -2.41
CA ALA A 36 -17.05 9.53 -3.39
C ALA A 36 -15.64 9.06 -2.98
N ILE A 37 -15.58 7.85 -2.47
CA ILE A 37 -14.35 7.22 -1.97
C ILE A 37 -13.98 6.05 -2.87
N ALA A 38 -12.69 5.83 -3.06
CA ALA A 38 -12.15 4.66 -3.72
C ALA A 38 -11.03 4.03 -2.87
N VAL A 39 -10.73 2.78 -3.16
CA VAL A 39 -9.59 2.06 -2.57
C VAL A 39 -8.71 1.50 -3.67
N VAL A 40 -7.42 1.39 -3.38
CA VAL A 40 -6.41 0.81 -4.26
C VAL A 40 -5.54 -0.13 -3.45
N ASP A 41 -5.31 -1.32 -3.97
CA ASP A 41 -4.40 -2.31 -3.39
C ASP A 41 -3.00 -2.14 -4.00
N SER A 42 -2.07 -1.55 -3.22
CA SER A 42 -0.70 -1.33 -3.68
C SER A 42 0.08 -2.62 -3.89
N ASP A 43 -0.21 -3.68 -3.14
CA ASP A 43 0.46 -4.96 -3.31
C ASP A 43 0.03 -5.63 -4.62
N GLN A 44 -1.27 -5.56 -4.94
CA GLN A 44 -1.78 -6.02 -6.24
C GLN A 44 -1.20 -5.16 -7.39
N LEU A 45 -1.06 -3.84 -7.22
CA LEU A 45 -0.41 -2.97 -8.21
C LEU A 45 1.02 -3.41 -8.51
N VAL A 46 1.81 -3.72 -7.47
CA VAL A 46 3.19 -4.21 -7.63
C VAL A 46 3.21 -5.56 -8.33
N GLN A 47 2.34 -6.49 -7.94
CA GLN A 47 2.35 -7.86 -8.46
C GLN A 47 1.80 -7.96 -9.89
N SER A 48 0.85 -7.12 -10.27
CA SER A 48 0.07 -7.28 -11.50
C SER A 48 0.44 -6.29 -12.59
N SER A 49 0.99 -5.10 -12.27
CA SER A 49 1.41 -4.16 -13.30
C SER A 49 2.68 -4.61 -14.02
N ALA A 50 2.84 -4.21 -15.28
CA ALA A 50 4.03 -4.52 -16.07
C ALA A 50 5.31 -4.01 -15.39
N ALA A 51 5.32 -2.75 -14.97
CA ALA A 51 6.47 -2.15 -14.28
C ALA A 51 6.75 -2.78 -12.91
N GLY A 52 5.71 -3.21 -12.18
CA GLY A 52 5.88 -3.92 -10.91
C GLY A 52 6.51 -5.30 -11.13
N LYS A 53 6.05 -6.06 -12.11
CA LYS A 53 6.67 -7.34 -12.50
C LYS A 53 8.14 -7.18 -12.88
N GLU A 54 8.48 -6.15 -13.66
CA GLU A 54 9.88 -5.85 -13.98
C GLU A 54 10.71 -5.52 -12.74
N ALA A 55 10.17 -4.72 -11.81
CA ALA A 55 10.85 -4.42 -10.55
C ALA A 55 11.11 -5.71 -9.74
N MET A 56 10.11 -6.60 -9.64
CA MET A 56 10.26 -7.89 -8.97
C MET A 56 11.31 -8.78 -9.64
N VAL A 57 11.38 -8.79 -10.98
CA VAL A 57 12.43 -9.53 -11.71
C VAL A 57 13.83 -8.98 -11.39
N ARG A 58 13.98 -7.63 -11.33
CA ARG A 58 15.28 -7.03 -10.96
C ARG A 58 15.67 -7.37 -9.51
N LEU A 59 14.74 -7.30 -8.58
CA LEU A 59 14.98 -7.66 -7.17
C LEU A 59 15.36 -9.14 -7.03
N LYS A 60 14.63 -10.02 -7.73
CA LYS A 60 14.95 -11.45 -7.74
C LYS A 60 16.35 -11.70 -8.29
N LYS A 61 16.70 -11.07 -9.41
CA LYS A 61 18.05 -11.21 -9.99
C LYS A 61 19.16 -10.79 -9.01
N LEU A 62 18.95 -9.68 -8.30
CA LEU A 62 19.90 -9.23 -7.27
C LEU A 62 20.01 -10.27 -6.13
N GLN A 63 18.87 -10.78 -5.66
CA GLN A 63 18.84 -11.82 -4.63
C GLN A 63 19.57 -13.08 -5.07
N ASP A 64 19.29 -13.58 -6.28
CA ASP A 64 19.93 -14.78 -6.83
C ASP A 64 21.46 -14.58 -6.97
N GLN A 65 21.90 -13.36 -7.35
CA GLN A 65 23.32 -12.98 -7.38
C GLN A 65 23.94 -13.07 -5.98
N LYS A 66 23.30 -12.50 -4.96
CA LYS A 66 23.79 -12.52 -3.58
C LYS A 66 23.90 -13.94 -3.04
N ILE A 67 22.89 -14.78 -3.32
CA ILE A 67 22.93 -16.21 -2.95
C ILE A 67 24.11 -16.93 -3.62
N THR A 68 24.35 -16.68 -4.91
CA THR A 68 25.44 -17.29 -5.66
C THR A 68 26.80 -16.87 -5.11
N ASP A 69 27.00 -15.59 -4.83
CA ASP A 69 28.26 -15.08 -4.31
C ASP A 69 28.52 -15.57 -2.88
N ARG A 70 27.48 -15.59 -2.02
CA ARG A 70 27.55 -16.18 -0.68
C ARG A 70 27.97 -17.65 -0.75
N LYS A 71 27.39 -18.42 -1.68
CA LYS A 71 27.72 -19.83 -1.85
C LYS A 71 29.20 -20.01 -2.18
N LYS A 72 29.75 -19.23 -3.10
CA LYS A 72 31.20 -19.29 -3.44
C LYS A 72 32.07 -19.06 -2.20
N MET A 73 31.74 -18.06 -1.38
CA MET A 73 32.48 -17.77 -0.16
C MET A 73 32.39 -18.91 0.87
N THR A 74 31.22 -19.55 0.96
CA THR A 74 31.01 -20.72 1.82
C THR A 74 31.82 -21.93 1.32
N ASP A 75 31.77 -22.20 0.01
CA ASP A 75 32.54 -23.30 -0.61
C ASP A 75 34.06 -23.10 -0.39
N GLU A 76 34.56 -21.85 -0.47
CA GLU A 76 35.96 -21.52 -0.16
C GLU A 76 36.32 -21.78 1.33
N LEU A 77 35.42 -21.42 2.25
CA LEU A 77 35.62 -21.69 3.69
C LEU A 77 35.65 -23.20 3.98
N GLU A 78 34.72 -23.96 3.39
CA GLU A 78 34.68 -25.42 3.53
C GLU A 78 35.95 -26.05 2.97
N GLY A 79 36.45 -25.54 1.81
CA GLY A 79 37.71 -25.96 1.23
C GLY A 79 38.92 -25.74 2.14
N LEU A 80 39.03 -24.54 2.76
CA LEU A 80 40.10 -24.23 3.70
C LEU A 80 40.00 -25.09 4.97
N GLN A 81 38.80 -25.28 5.51
CA GLN A 81 38.59 -26.15 6.66
C GLN A 81 39.06 -27.58 6.36
N LYS A 82 38.62 -28.14 5.26
CA LYS A 82 39.05 -29.49 4.82
C LYS A 82 40.56 -29.58 4.63
N GLN A 83 41.18 -28.54 4.07
CA GLN A 83 42.65 -28.52 3.88
C GLN A 83 43.38 -28.52 5.22
N ILE A 84 42.92 -27.71 6.21
CA ILE A 84 43.45 -27.68 7.57
C ILE A 84 43.34 -29.07 8.22
N GLU A 85 42.16 -29.69 8.15
CA GLU A 85 41.90 -31.00 8.77
C GLU A 85 42.75 -32.10 8.19
N THR A 86 42.86 -32.17 6.85
CA THR A 86 43.57 -33.28 6.16
C THR A 86 45.09 -33.13 6.18
N GLN A 87 45.59 -31.89 6.23
CA GLN A 87 47.04 -31.63 6.14
C GLN A 87 47.68 -31.28 7.46
N ARG A 88 46.91 -31.20 8.55
CA ARG A 88 47.38 -30.80 9.88
C ARG A 88 48.62 -31.58 10.36
N ALA A 89 48.68 -32.86 10.08
CA ALA A 89 49.79 -33.73 10.51
C ALA A 89 51.05 -33.61 9.65
N THR A 90 50.95 -33.01 8.47
CA THR A 90 52.05 -32.94 7.48
C THR A 90 52.55 -31.51 7.25
N LEU A 91 51.83 -30.51 7.68
CA LEU A 91 52.22 -29.12 7.50
C LEU A 91 53.15 -28.66 8.67
N SER A 92 54.03 -27.71 8.36
CA SER A 92 54.77 -26.99 9.38
C SER A 92 53.84 -26.08 10.18
N ASP A 93 54.18 -25.78 11.46
CA ASP A 93 53.41 -24.89 12.31
C ASP A 93 53.13 -23.53 11.64
N ALA A 94 54.12 -22.96 10.98
CA ALA A 94 54.00 -21.70 10.26
C ALA A 94 52.93 -21.77 9.13
N LYS A 95 52.89 -22.88 8.39
CA LYS A 95 51.93 -23.05 7.29
C LYS A 95 50.54 -23.34 7.83
N LEU A 96 50.43 -24.08 8.92
CA LEU A 96 49.14 -24.30 9.62
C LEU A 96 48.57 -23.00 10.14
N ALA A 97 49.40 -22.16 10.79
CA ALA A 97 48.99 -20.85 11.27
C ALA A 97 48.51 -19.92 10.14
N ASP A 98 49.18 -19.94 8.99
CA ASP A 98 48.78 -19.17 7.82
C ASP A 98 47.39 -19.60 7.30
N LEU A 99 47.13 -20.89 7.19
CA LEU A 99 45.82 -21.42 6.75
C LEU A 99 44.70 -21.10 7.78
N GLN A 100 44.99 -21.18 9.05
CA GLN A 100 44.05 -20.80 10.11
C GLN A 100 43.68 -19.31 10.02
N LYS A 101 44.69 -18.45 9.80
CA LYS A 101 44.46 -17.03 9.62
C LYS A 101 43.60 -16.76 8.37
N GLN A 102 43.89 -17.42 7.24
CA GLN A 102 43.11 -17.30 6.03
C GLN A 102 41.64 -17.72 6.24
N PHE A 103 41.41 -18.80 7.01
CA PHE A 103 40.08 -19.25 7.38
C PHE A 103 39.32 -18.20 8.21
N GLU A 104 39.98 -17.64 9.25
CA GLU A 104 39.41 -16.59 10.08
C GLU A 104 39.08 -15.32 9.27
N ASP A 105 40.01 -14.87 8.41
CA ASP A 105 39.80 -13.70 7.54
C ASP A 105 38.61 -13.92 6.58
N LYS A 106 38.50 -15.12 6.00
CA LYS A 106 37.38 -15.48 5.12
C LYS A 106 36.06 -15.59 5.90
N GLN A 107 36.09 -16.08 7.13
CA GLN A 107 34.89 -16.14 7.98
C GLN A 107 34.39 -14.74 8.34
N ILE A 108 35.30 -13.80 8.63
CA ILE A 108 34.97 -12.41 8.86
C ILE A 108 34.41 -11.77 7.58
N ALA A 109 35.02 -12.04 6.42
CA ALA A 109 34.54 -11.53 5.14
C ALA A 109 33.15 -12.04 4.78
N LEU A 110 32.84 -13.32 5.06
CA LEU A 110 31.49 -13.87 4.83
C LEU A 110 30.43 -13.17 5.71
N ARG A 111 30.72 -12.94 6.98
CA ARG A 111 29.80 -12.21 7.86
C ARG A 111 29.53 -10.78 7.38
N ARG A 112 30.58 -10.05 7.00
CA ARG A 112 30.43 -8.71 6.41
C ARG A 112 29.63 -8.73 5.13
N TYR A 113 29.87 -9.73 4.29
CA TYR A 113 29.11 -9.91 3.05
C TYR A 113 27.62 -10.15 3.33
N ASP A 114 27.27 -10.96 4.32
CA ASP A 114 25.87 -11.23 4.71
C ASP A 114 25.16 -9.93 5.16
N ASP A 115 25.82 -9.12 6.00
CA ASP A 115 25.30 -7.83 6.46
C ASP A 115 25.14 -6.85 5.30
N ASP A 116 26.16 -6.72 4.44
CA ASP A 116 26.14 -5.84 3.27
C ASP A 116 25.08 -6.28 2.24
N ALA A 117 24.96 -7.59 2.01
CA ALA A 117 23.96 -8.14 1.09
C ALA A 117 22.54 -7.87 1.55
N GLN A 118 22.26 -8.02 2.85
CA GLN A 118 20.96 -7.69 3.43
C GLN A 118 20.65 -6.20 3.26
N GLN A 119 21.57 -5.33 3.60
CA GLN A 119 21.39 -3.88 3.44
C GLN A 119 21.12 -3.51 1.98
N GLN A 120 21.92 -4.04 1.04
CA GLN A 120 21.75 -3.76 -0.39
C GLN A 120 20.42 -4.24 -0.94
N LEU A 121 19.92 -5.41 -0.48
CA LEU A 121 18.59 -5.92 -0.87
C LEU A 121 17.47 -5.02 -0.35
N GLU A 122 17.55 -4.56 0.90
CA GLU A 122 16.56 -3.64 1.46
C GLU A 122 16.58 -2.26 0.78
N GLU A 123 17.77 -1.75 0.45
CA GLU A 123 17.90 -0.50 -0.30
C GLU A 123 17.35 -0.62 -1.72
N ALA A 124 17.67 -1.72 -2.42
CA ALA A 124 17.13 -1.99 -3.74
C ALA A 124 15.61 -2.10 -3.72
N LYS A 125 15.04 -2.82 -2.74
CA LYS A 125 13.60 -2.93 -2.55
C LYS A 125 12.94 -1.58 -2.33
N ARG A 126 13.47 -0.77 -1.41
CA ARG A 126 12.94 0.59 -1.17
C ARG A 126 13.01 1.46 -2.41
N LYS A 127 14.10 1.39 -3.15
CA LYS A 127 14.27 2.15 -4.40
C LYS A 127 13.27 1.71 -5.46
N GLU A 128 13.18 0.42 -5.76
CA GLU A 128 12.28 -0.10 -6.79
C GLU A 128 10.81 0.20 -6.48
N LEU A 129 10.38 0.00 -5.22
CA LEU A 129 9.00 0.29 -4.80
C LEU A 129 8.72 1.80 -4.79
N GLY A 130 9.67 2.62 -4.31
CA GLY A 130 9.52 4.07 -4.32
C GLY A 130 9.48 4.67 -5.73
N ASP A 131 10.27 4.13 -6.67
CA ASP A 131 10.23 4.57 -8.07
C ASP A 131 8.92 4.12 -8.75
N LEU A 132 8.41 2.94 -8.42
CA LEU A 132 7.10 2.46 -8.88
C LEU A 132 5.97 3.36 -8.35
N GLU A 133 5.99 3.69 -7.06
CA GLU A 133 5.02 4.58 -6.43
C GLU A 133 4.98 5.96 -7.10
N LYS A 134 6.15 6.58 -7.33
CA LYS A 134 6.25 7.87 -8.03
C LYS A 134 5.62 7.84 -9.43
N ARG A 135 5.68 6.71 -10.12
CA ARG A 135 5.11 6.54 -11.46
C ARG A 135 3.62 6.24 -11.43
N ILE A 136 3.13 5.53 -10.42
CA ILE A 136 1.71 5.17 -10.26
C ILE A 136 0.90 6.35 -9.72
N MET A 137 1.46 7.13 -8.79
CA MET A 137 0.73 8.21 -8.11
C MET A 137 0.06 9.21 -9.06
N PRO A 138 0.70 9.70 -10.13
CA PRO A 138 0.04 10.58 -11.11
C PRO A 138 -1.17 9.92 -11.78
N VAL A 139 -1.13 8.60 -12.03
CA VAL A 139 -2.23 7.86 -12.66
C VAL A 139 -3.42 7.77 -11.70
N ILE A 140 -3.17 7.47 -10.42
CA ILE A 140 -4.22 7.47 -9.38
C ILE A 140 -4.87 8.85 -9.26
N GLN A 141 -4.07 9.92 -9.23
CA GLN A 141 -4.57 11.29 -9.15
C GLN A 141 -5.40 11.70 -10.36
N GLU A 142 -5.04 11.26 -11.56
CA GLU A 142 -5.79 11.50 -12.78
C GLU A 142 -7.14 10.79 -12.74
N ILE A 143 -7.16 9.50 -12.41
CA ILE A 143 -8.39 8.73 -12.24
C ILE A 143 -9.27 9.37 -11.15
N GLY A 144 -8.69 9.77 -10.04
CA GLY A 144 -9.41 10.43 -8.94
C GLY A 144 -10.13 11.70 -9.41
N ARG A 145 -9.45 12.54 -10.21
CA ARG A 145 -10.05 13.76 -10.78
C ARG A 145 -11.13 13.46 -11.81
N GLU A 146 -10.88 12.54 -12.74
CA GLU A 146 -11.83 12.14 -13.78
C GLU A 146 -13.13 11.57 -13.19
N MET A 147 -12.98 10.68 -12.22
CA MET A 147 -14.12 10.00 -11.56
C MET A 147 -14.69 10.79 -10.39
N LYS A 148 -14.11 11.98 -10.09
CA LYS A 148 -14.54 12.87 -9.01
C LYS A 148 -14.50 12.22 -7.63
N PHE A 149 -13.55 11.31 -7.40
CA PHE A 149 -13.28 10.80 -6.07
C PHE A 149 -12.73 11.90 -5.19
N GLN A 150 -13.24 12.00 -3.97
CA GLN A 150 -12.76 12.95 -2.97
C GLN A 150 -11.63 12.36 -2.14
N LEU A 151 -11.62 11.04 -1.98
CA LEU A 151 -10.59 10.30 -1.25
C LEU A 151 -10.27 9.00 -1.98
N VAL A 152 -8.99 8.64 -1.99
CA VAL A 152 -8.51 7.33 -2.42
C VAL A 152 -7.62 6.79 -1.31
N PHE A 153 -7.96 5.63 -0.76
CA PHE A 153 -7.20 4.97 0.29
C PHE A 153 -6.39 3.80 -0.26
N ASN A 154 -5.23 3.58 0.35
CA ASN A 154 -4.50 2.34 0.12
C ASN A 154 -5.08 1.24 1.02
N LYS A 155 -5.55 0.15 0.41
CA LYS A 155 -6.12 -1.00 1.08
C LYS A 155 -5.08 -1.58 2.06
N PHE A 156 -5.51 -1.91 3.29
CA PHE A 156 -4.70 -2.49 4.36
C PHE A 156 -3.58 -1.62 4.96
N GLN A 157 -3.02 -0.65 4.25
CA GLN A 157 -1.94 0.21 4.78
C GLN A 157 -2.45 1.48 5.47
N SER A 158 -3.67 1.91 5.16
CA SER A 158 -4.28 3.12 5.71
C SER A 158 -5.12 2.89 6.98
N GLY A 159 -5.03 1.71 7.60
CA GLY A 159 -5.90 1.32 8.72
C GLY A 159 -7.33 0.98 8.30
N LEU A 160 -7.58 0.82 7.00
CA LEU A 160 -8.86 0.42 6.46
C LEU A 160 -9.10 -1.06 6.77
N VAL A 161 -10.14 -1.37 7.55
CA VAL A 161 -10.48 -2.74 7.96
C VAL A 161 -11.45 -3.40 6.99
N PHE A 162 -12.30 -2.61 6.35
CA PHE A 162 -13.31 -3.07 5.40
C PHE A 162 -13.51 -2.03 4.29
N ALA A 163 -13.65 -2.50 3.07
CA ALA A 163 -14.15 -1.74 1.94
C ALA A 163 -14.97 -2.68 1.05
N ASP A 164 -16.07 -2.17 0.53
CA ASP A 164 -16.87 -2.87 -0.48
C ASP A 164 -16.06 -3.00 -1.78
N GLU A 165 -16.20 -4.13 -2.48
CA GLU A 165 -15.48 -4.40 -3.73
C GLU A 165 -15.78 -3.37 -4.82
N SER A 166 -16.98 -2.77 -4.80
CA SER A 166 -17.36 -1.72 -5.74
C SER A 166 -16.53 -0.44 -5.62
N LEU A 167 -15.84 -0.24 -4.49
CA LEU A 167 -14.94 0.88 -4.24
C LEU A 167 -13.51 0.62 -4.72
N ASP A 168 -13.19 -0.64 -5.05
CA ASP A 168 -11.83 -1.04 -5.47
C ASP A 168 -11.59 -0.67 -6.94
N ILE A 169 -10.67 0.27 -7.15
CA ILE A 169 -10.28 0.72 -8.50
C ILE A 169 -8.91 0.18 -8.92
N THR A 170 -8.38 -0.81 -8.23
CA THR A 170 -7.02 -1.34 -8.46
C THR A 170 -6.82 -1.78 -9.91
N ASP A 171 -7.76 -2.55 -10.47
CA ASP A 171 -7.67 -3.04 -11.84
C ASP A 171 -7.72 -1.89 -12.89
N LEU A 172 -8.53 -0.86 -12.62
CA LEU A 172 -8.56 0.34 -13.45
C LEU A 172 -7.22 1.06 -13.45
N VAL A 173 -6.61 1.21 -12.25
CA VAL A 173 -5.28 1.82 -12.11
C VAL A 173 -4.23 1.00 -12.86
N ILE A 174 -4.20 -0.33 -12.68
CA ILE A 174 -3.28 -1.24 -13.39
C ILE A 174 -3.40 -1.08 -14.90
N LYS A 175 -4.62 -1.15 -15.42
CA LYS A 175 -4.89 -1.03 -16.85
C LYS A 175 -4.39 0.30 -17.41
N ARG A 176 -4.71 1.42 -16.75
CA ARG A 176 -4.29 2.76 -17.18
C ARG A 176 -2.78 2.96 -17.05
N PHE A 177 -2.19 2.47 -15.96
CA PHE A 177 -0.76 2.54 -15.74
C PHE A 177 0.02 1.76 -16.80
N ASN A 178 -0.38 0.53 -17.11
CA ASN A 178 0.26 -0.28 -18.12
C ASN A 178 0.22 0.39 -19.51
N THR A 179 -0.90 1.04 -19.85
CA THR A 179 -1.02 1.77 -21.11
C THR A 179 -0.06 2.97 -21.19
N LYS A 180 0.16 3.68 -20.08
CA LYS A 180 1.07 4.85 -20.04
C LYS A 180 2.55 4.49 -19.98
N VAL A 181 2.89 3.33 -19.46
CA VAL A 181 4.29 2.88 -19.33
C VAL A 181 4.83 2.28 -20.62
N THR A 182 3.95 1.86 -21.52
CA THR A 182 4.32 1.25 -22.81
C THR A 182 4.63 2.32 -23.89
N HIS A 183 4.49 3.59 -23.56
CA HIS A 183 4.82 4.76 -24.40
C HIS A 183 5.83 5.65 -23.69
#